data_67fc688dd59464c6200669c907cfa07f
#
_entry.id   67fc688dd59464c6200669c907cfa07f
#
_cell.length_a   1.000
_cell.length_b   1.000
_cell.length_c   1.000
_cell.angle_alpha   90.00
_cell.angle_beta   90.00
_cell.angle_gamma   90.00
#
_symmetry.space_group_name_H-M   'P 1'
#
loop_
_entity.id
_entity.type
_entity.pdbx_description
1 polymer ?
#
loop_
_entity_poly.entity_id
_entity_poly.type
_entity_poly.pdbx_seq_one_letter_code
_entity_poly.pdbx_strand_id
1 'polypeptide(L)'
;GVFRAQVPGFHVAGKSGTARKTNSGAKGYQTYSYRSLFAGFAPSQDPRIALVVVIDEPGKGAYYGGLISAPVFSRVMAGSLRLMNIAPDNLPPPEQKMAAVGQGGRN
;
A
#
# COMPACT_ATOMS: atom_id res chain seq x y z
N GLY A 1 7.16 -5.88 -1.70
CA GLY A 1 6.88 -5.01 -0.68
C GLY A 1 6.33 -3.65 -1.02
N VAL A 2 7.15 -2.66 -0.83
CA VAL A 2 6.69 -1.27 -0.91
C VAL A 2 6.14 -0.93 -2.28
N PHE A 3 6.71 -1.51 -3.28
CA PHE A 3 6.31 -1.16 -4.64
C PHE A 3 4.84 -1.53 -4.93
N ARG A 4 4.29 -2.52 -4.24
CA ARG A 4 2.88 -2.86 -4.40
C ARG A 4 1.96 -1.86 -3.71
N ALA A 5 2.51 -1.04 -2.83
CA ALA A 5 1.76 -0.03 -2.11
C ALA A 5 1.90 1.34 -2.74
N GLN A 6 2.55 1.45 -3.89
CA GLN A 6 2.76 2.73 -4.54
C GLN A 6 1.45 3.38 -4.91
N VAL A 7 1.43 4.71 -4.81
CA VAL A 7 0.28 5.51 -5.20
C VAL A 7 0.76 6.48 -6.27
N PRO A 8 0.20 6.41 -7.49
CA PRO A 8 0.65 7.31 -8.55
C PRO A 8 0.53 8.76 -8.13
N GLY A 9 1.58 9.50 -8.38
CA GLY A 9 1.64 10.93 -8.08
C GLY A 9 2.11 11.28 -6.69
N PHE A 10 2.42 10.28 -5.85
CA PHE A 10 2.82 10.54 -4.47
C PHE A 10 4.02 9.69 -4.08
N HIS A 11 4.84 10.24 -3.19
CA HIS A 11 5.85 9.45 -2.50
C HIS A 11 5.21 8.82 -1.27
N VAL A 12 5.37 7.53 -1.14
CA VAL A 12 4.78 6.76 -0.05
C VAL A 12 5.89 6.09 0.74
N ALA A 13 5.78 6.11 2.05
CA ALA A 13 6.66 5.35 2.91
C ALA A 13 5.82 4.33 3.67
N GLY A 14 6.33 3.12 3.80
CA GLY A 14 5.58 2.11 4.50
C GLY A 14 6.36 0.83 4.67
N LYS A 15 5.74 -0.09 5.38
CA LYS A 15 6.36 -1.38 5.68
C LYS A 15 5.29 -2.44 5.76
N SER A 16 5.55 -3.57 5.13
CA SER A 16 4.69 -4.74 5.23
C SER A 16 5.10 -5.58 6.43
N GLY A 17 4.18 -6.39 6.87
CA GLY A 17 4.44 -7.34 7.92
C GLY A 17 3.50 -8.51 7.83
N THR A 18 3.90 -9.63 8.42
CA THR A 18 3.07 -10.81 8.52
C THR A 18 3.12 -11.26 9.98
N ALA A 19 1.98 -11.28 10.62
CA ALA A 19 1.88 -11.74 11.98
C ALA A 19 1.27 -13.13 11.99
N ARG A 20 1.84 -14.01 12.78
CA ARG A 20 1.31 -15.35 12.97
C ARG A 20 0.64 -15.41 14.31
N LYS A 21 -0.54 -15.99 14.36
CA LYS A 21 -1.21 -16.25 15.63
C LYS A 21 -1.45 -17.74 15.78
N THR A 22 -1.35 -18.21 17.00
CA THR A 22 -1.55 -19.59 17.33
C THR A 22 -2.97 -19.76 17.85
N ASN A 23 -3.66 -20.74 17.30
CA ASN A 23 -4.99 -21.09 17.76
C ASN A 23 -4.91 -22.43 18.47
N SER A 24 -5.46 -22.51 19.68
CA SER A 24 -5.57 -23.78 20.38
C SER A 24 -6.78 -24.52 19.85
N GLY A 25 -6.53 -25.63 19.20
CA GLY A 25 -7.60 -26.45 18.71
C GLY A 25 -8.07 -27.44 19.75
N ALA A 26 -9.17 -28.09 19.45
CA ALA A 26 -9.64 -29.21 20.25
C ALA A 26 -8.57 -30.29 20.29
N LYS A 27 -8.50 -31.04 21.39
CA LYS A 27 -7.57 -32.14 21.57
C LYS A 27 -6.11 -31.71 21.59
N GLY A 28 -5.85 -30.46 21.92
CA GLY A 28 -4.49 -30.00 22.08
C GLY A 28 -3.74 -29.71 20.80
N TYR A 29 -4.38 -29.83 19.65
CA TYR A 29 -3.73 -29.45 18.40
C TYR A 29 -3.59 -27.95 18.31
N GLN A 30 -2.44 -27.52 17.82
CA GLN A 30 -2.21 -26.12 17.53
C GLN A 30 -2.29 -25.88 16.04
N THR A 31 -3.01 -24.85 15.67
CA THR A 31 -3.05 -24.40 14.30
C THR A 31 -2.54 -22.99 14.25
N TYR A 32 -2.15 -22.56 13.08
CA TYR A 32 -1.62 -21.23 12.89
C TYR A 32 -2.48 -20.50 11.89
N SER A 33 -2.72 -19.25 12.17
CA SER A 33 -3.31 -18.36 11.22
C SER A 33 -2.44 -17.11 11.12
N TYR A 34 -2.66 -16.33 10.08
CA TYR A 34 -1.78 -15.22 9.75
C TYR A 34 -2.58 -13.96 9.58
N ARG A 35 -1.91 -12.84 9.83
CA ARG A 35 -2.42 -11.53 9.50
C ARG A 35 -1.43 -10.87 8.56
N SER A 36 -1.94 -10.36 7.47
CA SER A 36 -1.17 -9.59 6.51
C SER A 36 -1.33 -8.12 6.88
N LEU A 37 -0.22 -7.42 7.05
CA LEU A 37 -0.24 -6.04 7.50
C LEU A 37 0.55 -5.17 6.55
N PHE A 38 0.08 -3.95 6.41
CA PHE A 38 0.86 -2.90 5.80
C PHE A 38 0.55 -1.58 6.51
N ALA A 39 1.59 -0.89 6.92
CA ALA A 39 1.46 0.41 7.57
C ALA A 39 2.29 1.41 6.81
N GLY A 40 1.76 2.59 6.59
CA GLY A 40 2.51 3.59 5.86
C GLY A 40 1.89 4.96 5.98
N PHE A 41 2.53 5.89 5.32
CA PHE A 41 2.05 7.27 5.31
C PHE A 41 2.42 7.92 3.98
N ALA A 42 1.68 8.97 3.66
CA ALA A 42 1.92 9.74 2.45
C ALA A 42 1.39 11.17 2.62
N PRO A 43 1.96 12.13 1.95
CA PRO A 43 3.22 12.08 1.21
C PRO A 43 4.40 11.84 2.19
N SER A 44 5.42 11.14 1.73
CA SER A 44 6.47 10.69 2.66
C SER A 44 7.29 11.84 3.23
N GLN A 45 7.45 12.92 2.48
CA GLN A 45 8.23 14.08 2.92
C GLN A 45 7.45 15.02 3.82
N ASP A 46 6.13 14.96 3.75
CA ASP A 46 5.25 15.82 4.52
C ASP A 46 3.98 15.01 4.81
N PRO A 47 4.06 14.10 5.77
CA PRO A 47 2.96 13.16 5.98
C PRO A 47 1.66 13.84 6.36
N ARG A 48 0.64 13.49 5.63
CA ARG A 48 -0.70 14.00 5.86
C ARG A 48 -1.67 12.90 6.27
N ILE A 49 -1.41 11.67 5.85
CA ILE A 49 -2.25 10.52 6.15
C ILE A 49 -1.37 9.37 6.55
N ALA A 50 -1.66 8.75 7.68
CA ALA A 50 -1.08 7.48 8.07
C ALA A 50 -2.18 6.43 8.03
N LEU A 51 -1.85 5.25 7.53
CA LEU A 51 -2.84 4.21 7.28
C LEU A 51 -2.24 2.85 7.63
N VAL A 52 -3.02 2.05 8.33
CA VAL A 52 -2.66 0.67 8.62
C VAL A 52 -3.73 -0.23 8.03
N VAL A 53 -3.30 -1.22 7.28
CA VAL A 53 -4.18 -2.23 6.72
C VAL A 53 -3.86 -3.56 7.39
N VAL A 54 -4.88 -4.21 7.92
CA VAL A 54 -4.74 -5.52 8.53
C VAL A 54 -5.75 -6.43 7.88
N ILE A 55 -5.26 -7.53 7.31
CA ILE A 55 -6.13 -8.54 6.72
C ILE A 55 -5.90 -9.82 7.50
N ASP A 56 -6.95 -10.25 8.20
CA ASP A 56 -6.87 -11.40 9.07
C ASP A 56 -7.17 -12.66 8.27
N GLU A 57 -6.30 -13.63 8.38
CA GLU A 57 -6.46 -14.94 7.75
C GLU A 57 -6.73 -14.81 6.25
N PRO A 58 -5.77 -14.28 5.50
CA PRO A 58 -6.01 -13.97 4.09
C PRO A 58 -6.13 -15.19 3.18
N GLY A 59 -6.00 -16.39 3.72
CA GLY A 59 -6.16 -17.60 2.93
C GLY A 59 -4.85 -18.33 2.72
N LYS A 60 -4.97 -19.53 2.17
CA LYS A 60 -3.83 -20.42 2.00
C LYS A 60 -2.84 -19.81 1.00
N GLY A 61 -1.57 -19.86 1.36
CA GLY A 61 -0.51 -19.41 0.49
C GLY A 61 -0.32 -17.92 0.40
N ALA A 62 -1.16 -17.16 1.09
CA ALA A 62 -1.10 -15.70 1.01
C ALA A 62 -0.68 -15.12 2.36
N TYR A 63 0.56 -15.38 2.72
CA TYR A 63 1.04 -15.00 4.05
C TYR A 63 1.71 -13.64 4.09
N TYR A 64 2.30 -13.21 2.99
CA TYR A 64 3.15 -12.04 3.01
C TYR A 64 2.34 -10.77 2.84
N GLY A 65 2.56 -9.83 3.77
CA GLY A 65 1.84 -8.57 3.76
C GLY A 65 1.97 -7.82 2.44
N GLY A 66 3.15 -7.89 1.84
CA GLY A 66 3.36 -7.21 0.57
C GLY A 66 2.50 -7.73 -0.56
N LEU A 67 2.01 -8.97 -0.46
CA LEU A 67 1.16 -9.55 -1.50
C LEU A 67 -0.31 -9.23 -1.30
N ILE A 68 -0.74 -9.08 -0.05
CA ILE A 68 -2.15 -8.99 0.28
C ILE A 68 -2.53 -7.59 0.74
N SER A 69 -1.84 -7.06 1.73
CA SER A 69 -2.26 -5.81 2.34
C SER A 69 -1.74 -4.57 1.61
N ALA A 70 -0.61 -4.68 0.92
CA ALA A 70 -0.05 -3.52 0.24
C ALA A 70 -0.93 -3.00 -0.90
N PRO A 71 -1.52 -3.86 -1.75
CA PRO A 71 -2.45 -3.35 -2.78
C PRO A 71 -3.67 -2.67 -2.19
N VAL A 72 -4.18 -3.18 -1.06
CA VAL A 72 -5.30 -2.53 -0.38
C VAL A 72 -4.87 -1.17 0.15
N PHE A 73 -3.68 -1.11 0.75
CA PHE A 73 -3.13 0.17 1.22
C PHE A 73 -3.07 1.17 0.07
N SER A 74 -2.56 0.75 -1.07
CA SER A 74 -2.42 1.63 -2.24
C SER A 74 -3.75 2.25 -2.64
N ARG A 75 -4.79 1.42 -2.73
CA ARG A 75 -6.11 1.90 -3.13
C ARG A 75 -6.72 2.84 -2.12
N VAL A 76 -6.65 2.49 -0.85
CA VAL A 76 -7.23 3.31 0.20
C VAL A 76 -6.48 4.62 0.34
N MET A 77 -5.16 4.57 0.30
CA MET A 77 -4.36 5.79 0.38
C MET A 77 -4.63 6.71 -0.79
N ALA A 78 -4.70 6.17 -2.00
CA ALA A 78 -4.97 6.97 -3.19
C ALA A 78 -6.31 7.69 -3.09
N GLY A 79 -7.34 6.97 -2.66
CA GLY A 79 -8.66 7.57 -2.48
C GLY A 79 -8.67 8.63 -1.39
N SER A 80 -7.98 8.37 -0.30
CA SER A 80 -7.94 9.29 0.83
C SER A 80 -7.21 10.57 0.47
N LEU A 81 -6.08 10.48 -0.22
CA LEU A 81 -5.34 11.67 -0.65
C LEU A 81 -6.19 12.53 -1.57
N ARG A 82 -6.93 11.89 -2.46
CA ARG A 82 -7.80 12.61 -3.39
C ARG A 82 -8.95 13.28 -2.65
N LEU A 83 -9.60 12.57 -1.74
CA LEU A 83 -10.70 13.13 -0.97
C LEU A 83 -10.29 14.31 -0.11
N MET A 84 -9.06 14.29 0.37
CA MET A 84 -8.54 15.38 1.21
C MET A 84 -7.88 16.47 0.40
N ASN A 85 -7.91 16.38 -0.92
CA ASN A 85 -7.31 17.37 -1.82
C ASN A 85 -5.85 17.64 -1.53
N ILE A 86 -5.11 16.57 -1.25
CA ILE A 86 -3.69 16.69 -1.01
C ILE A 86 -2.96 16.71 -2.36
N ALA A 87 -2.13 17.72 -2.54
CA ALA A 87 -1.43 17.91 -3.81
C ALA A 87 -0.40 16.80 -4.04
N PRO A 88 -0.33 16.27 -5.27
CA PRO A 88 0.70 15.28 -5.59
C PRO A 88 2.10 15.85 -5.42
N ASP A 89 3.02 15.05 -4.92
CA ASP A 89 4.40 15.44 -4.68
C ASP A 89 5.39 14.65 -5.52
N ASN A 90 4.92 13.77 -6.39
CA ASN A 90 5.78 12.93 -7.22
C ASN A 90 5.29 12.90 -8.66
N LEU A 91 5.16 14.07 -9.22
CA LEU A 91 4.82 14.21 -10.63
C LEU A 91 6.09 14.40 -11.44
N PRO A 92 6.06 14.02 -12.74
CA PRO A 92 7.22 14.25 -13.59
C PRO A 92 7.54 15.75 -13.67
N PRO A 93 8.81 16.11 -13.82
CA PRO A 93 9.17 17.51 -14.04
C PRO A 93 8.43 18.07 -15.26
N PRO A 94 8.18 19.38 -15.29
CA PRO A 94 7.45 19.98 -16.42
C PRO A 94 8.01 19.63 -17.78
N GLU A 95 9.33 19.59 -17.92
CA GLU A 95 9.93 19.26 -19.22
C GLU A 95 9.61 17.84 -19.64
N GLN A 96 9.69 16.89 -18.71
CA GLN A 96 9.34 15.50 -19.01
C GLN A 96 7.87 15.37 -19.35
N LYS A 97 7.05 16.11 -18.65
CA LYS A 97 5.62 16.06 -18.87
C LYS A 97 5.27 16.59 -20.24
N MET A 98 5.87 17.71 -20.65
CA MET A 98 5.66 18.25 -21.96
C MET A 98 6.18 17.37 -23.06
N ALA A 99 7.35 16.77 -22.86
CA ALA A 99 7.91 15.85 -23.83
C ALA A 99 7.01 14.63 -24.00
N ALA A 100 6.50 14.10 -22.90
CA ALA A 100 5.61 12.94 -22.96
C ALA A 100 4.34 13.27 -23.72
N VAL A 101 3.78 14.43 -23.49
CA VAL A 101 2.57 14.86 -24.19
C VAL A 101 2.85 15.02 -25.67
N GLY A 102 3.96 15.66 -26.02
CA GLY A 102 4.34 15.82 -27.41
C GLY A 102 4.57 14.51 -28.11
N GLN A 103 5.26 13.59 -27.44
CA GLN A 103 5.51 12.28 -27.99
C GLN A 103 4.24 11.45 -28.11
N GLY A 104 3.29 11.71 -27.26
CA GLY A 104 2.01 11.02 -27.33
C GLY A 104 1.15 11.45 -28.48
N GLY A 105 1.62 12.31 -29.32
CA GLY A 105 0.94 12.76 -30.47
C GLY A 105 -0.22 13.63 -30.15
N ARG A 106 -0.05 14.33 -29.10
CA ARG A 106 -1.07 15.15 -28.78
C ARG A 106 -1.24 15.95 -29.93
N ASN A 107 -1.23 15.79 -30.16
CA ASN A 107 -1.13 16.19 -31.01
C ASN A 107 -1.69 16.36 -31.47
#